data_3f34c7d1c78ccfb42fcbca707148de7e
#
_entry.id   3f34c7d1c78ccfb42fcbca707148de7e
#
_cell.length_a   1.000
_cell.length_b   1.000
_cell.length_c   1.000
_cell.angle_alpha   90.00
_cell.angle_beta   90.00
_cell.angle_gamma   90.00
#
_symmetry.space_group_name_H-M   'P 1'
#
loop_
_entity.id
_entity.type
_entity.pdbx_description
1 polymer ?
#
loop_
_entity_poly.entity_id
_entity_poly.type
_entity_poly.pdbx_seq_one_letter_code
_entity_poly.pdbx_strand_id
1 'polypeptide(L)'
;MIERTKDDIALLQEVLENFHCDKDRDIEYFLHKRAIEFENLSKARTYLLCDENQFFEIGFSLDKLIIYGYLALAVKILSVPKETSNRARKELDGLSAKIHGEVITDFPCFLIGQLARNSNVEKESLKGEVLLEQAY
;
A
#
# COMPACT_ATOMS: atom_id res chain seq x y z
N MET A 1 -20.25 -5.69 -8.54
CA MET A 1 -19.83 -5.06 -7.26
C MET A 1 -20.38 -5.94 -6.14
N ILE A 2 -19.49 -6.57 -5.37
CA ILE A 2 -19.93 -7.39 -4.24
C ILE A 2 -20.34 -6.41 -3.15
N GLU A 3 -21.62 -6.40 -2.79
CA GLU A 3 -22.12 -5.65 -1.66
C GLU A 3 -21.48 -6.23 -0.38
N ARG A 4 -20.57 -5.49 0.22
CA ARG A 4 -19.94 -5.89 1.49
C ARG A 4 -20.96 -5.67 2.60
N THR A 5 -21.29 -6.73 3.31
CA THR A 5 -22.15 -6.64 4.48
C THR A 5 -21.40 -5.93 5.62
N LYS A 6 -22.15 -5.38 6.60
CA LYS A 6 -21.54 -4.78 7.81
C LYS A 6 -20.69 -5.80 8.58
N ASP A 7 -21.09 -7.07 8.54
CA ASP A 7 -20.38 -8.16 9.21
C ASP A 7 -19.03 -8.45 8.56
N ASP A 8 -18.93 -8.36 7.22
CA ASP A 8 -17.66 -8.52 6.50
C ASP A 8 -16.67 -7.40 6.82
N ILE A 9 -17.16 -6.16 6.99
CA ILE A 9 -16.33 -5.01 7.37
C ILE A 9 -15.83 -5.16 8.80
N ALA A 10 -16.69 -5.61 9.74
CA ALA A 10 -16.31 -5.84 11.12
C ALA A 10 -15.24 -6.93 11.23
N LEU A 11 -15.40 -8.03 10.48
CA LEU A 11 -14.43 -9.11 10.42
C LEU A 11 -13.09 -8.65 9.84
N LEU A 12 -13.12 -7.88 8.76
CA LEU A 12 -11.92 -7.28 8.19
C LEU A 12 -11.22 -6.37 9.21
N GLN A 13 -11.98 -5.56 9.94
CA GLN A 13 -11.42 -4.67 10.96
C GLN A 13 -10.69 -5.45 12.06
N GLU A 14 -11.24 -6.56 12.53
CA GLU A 14 -10.58 -7.44 13.50
C GLU A 14 -9.24 -7.99 12.97
N VAL A 15 -9.22 -8.42 11.71
CA VAL A 15 -8.00 -8.91 11.04
C VAL A 15 -6.94 -7.82 10.97
N LEU A 16 -7.31 -6.60 10.61
CA LEU A 16 -6.39 -5.47 10.55
C LEU A 16 -5.83 -5.10 11.93
N GLU A 17 -6.63 -5.19 12.98
CA GLU A 17 -6.23 -4.88 14.36
C GLU A 17 -5.22 -5.87 14.96
N ASN A 18 -5.09 -7.06 14.38
CA ASN A 18 -4.07 -8.04 14.76
C ASN A 18 -2.67 -7.71 14.22
N PHE A 19 -2.54 -6.75 13.35
CA PHE A 19 -1.26 -6.29 12.83
C PHE A 19 -0.57 -5.36 13.83
N HIS A 20 0.72 -5.56 14.06
CA HIS A 20 1.55 -4.72 14.93
C HIS A 20 2.80 -4.22 14.23
N CYS A 21 3.15 -2.97 14.51
CA CYS A 21 4.37 -2.34 14.03
C CYS A 21 5.08 -1.62 15.19
N ASP A 22 6.03 -2.30 15.81
CA ASP A 22 6.76 -1.77 16.97
C ASP A 22 7.64 -0.58 16.63
N LYS A 23 8.05 -0.46 15.37
CA LYS A 23 8.95 0.60 14.91
C LYS A 23 8.25 1.93 14.67
N ASP A 24 6.99 1.88 14.28
CA ASP A 24 6.25 3.07 13.90
C ASP A 24 4.75 2.90 14.20
N ARG A 25 4.28 3.61 15.19
CA ARG A 25 2.88 3.58 15.63
C ARG A 25 1.93 4.22 14.62
N ASP A 26 2.41 5.18 13.83
CA ASP A 26 1.57 5.84 12.82
C ASP A 26 1.23 4.89 11.69
N ILE A 27 2.16 4.01 11.32
CA ILE A 27 1.95 2.92 10.35
C ILE A 27 0.92 1.91 10.86
N GLU A 28 1.01 1.51 12.13
CA GLU A 28 0.02 0.64 12.76
C GLU A 28 -1.35 1.30 12.83
N TYR A 29 -1.39 2.56 13.29
CA TYR A 29 -2.62 3.33 13.39
C TYR A 29 -3.32 3.51 12.02
N PHE A 30 -2.54 3.76 10.96
CA PHE A 30 -3.11 3.85 9.61
C PHE A 30 -3.86 2.58 9.24
N LEU A 31 -3.25 1.41 9.42
CA LEU A 31 -3.88 0.15 9.07
C LEU A 31 -5.14 -0.12 9.91
N HIS A 32 -5.05 0.13 11.23
CA HIS A 32 -6.16 -0.12 12.16
C HIS A 32 -7.34 0.82 11.98
N LYS A 33 -7.10 2.10 11.65
CA LYS A 33 -8.12 3.15 11.76
C LYS A 33 -8.39 3.92 10.46
N ARG A 34 -7.51 3.85 9.47
CA ARG A 34 -7.60 4.67 8.27
C ARG A 34 -7.69 3.89 6.96
N ALA A 35 -7.15 2.69 6.90
CA ALA A 35 -7.03 1.94 5.64
C ALA A 35 -8.38 1.72 4.96
N ILE A 36 -9.39 1.27 5.70
CA ILE A 36 -10.74 1.05 5.15
C ILE A 36 -11.38 2.36 4.69
N GLU A 37 -11.25 3.42 5.47
CA GLU A 37 -11.77 4.75 5.12
C GLU A 37 -11.13 5.26 3.83
N PHE A 38 -9.80 5.15 3.71
CA PHE A 38 -9.05 5.61 2.53
C PHE A 38 -9.40 4.79 1.28
N GLU A 39 -9.60 3.49 1.42
CA GLU A 39 -10.09 2.64 0.32
C GLU A 39 -11.48 3.07 -0.13
N ASN A 40 -12.41 3.28 0.79
CA ASN A 40 -13.78 3.71 0.49
C ASN A 40 -13.85 5.09 -0.18
N LEU A 41 -12.95 5.99 0.19
CA LEU A 41 -12.83 7.33 -0.39
C LEU A 41 -11.94 7.38 -1.64
N SER A 42 -11.43 6.25 -2.10
CA SER A 42 -10.49 6.14 -3.22
C SER A 42 -9.23 7.01 -3.05
N LYS A 43 -8.82 7.26 -1.82
CA LYS A 43 -7.62 8.05 -1.49
C LYS A 43 -6.35 7.23 -1.56
N ALA A 44 -6.44 5.97 -1.17
CA ALA A 44 -5.35 5.02 -1.25
C ALA A 44 -5.90 3.61 -1.35
N ARG A 45 -5.12 2.71 -1.94
CA ARG A 45 -5.39 1.28 -1.97
C ARG A 45 -4.42 0.54 -1.08
N THR A 46 -4.95 -0.26 -0.17
CA THR A 46 -4.16 -1.05 0.77
C THR A 46 -4.08 -2.50 0.32
N TYR A 47 -2.88 -3.03 0.24
CA TYR A 47 -2.58 -4.42 -0.11
C TYR A 47 -2.02 -5.12 1.11
N LEU A 48 -2.61 -6.25 1.45
CA LEU A 48 -2.20 -7.09 2.57
C LEU A 48 -1.39 -8.28 2.03
N LEU A 49 -0.25 -8.56 2.64
CA LEU A 49 0.59 -9.70 2.31
C LEU A 49 0.39 -10.78 3.37
N CYS A 50 -0.02 -11.95 2.93
CA CYS A 50 -0.31 -13.11 3.78
C CYS A 50 0.35 -14.35 3.19
N ASP A 51 0.57 -15.37 4.01
CA ASP A 51 0.98 -16.69 3.52
C ASP A 51 -0.25 -17.43 3.00
N GLU A 52 -0.20 -17.87 1.75
CA GLU A 52 -1.29 -18.63 1.12
C GLU A 52 -1.61 -19.94 1.85
N ASN A 53 -0.62 -20.55 2.49
CA ASN A 53 -0.81 -21.81 3.21
C ASN A 53 -1.82 -21.69 4.35
N GLN A 54 -2.02 -20.50 4.89
CA GLN A 54 -3.03 -20.27 5.94
C GLN A 54 -4.43 -20.66 5.48
N PHE A 55 -4.75 -20.45 4.20
CA PHE A 55 -6.07 -20.74 3.65
C PHE A 55 -6.37 -22.25 3.53
N PHE A 56 -5.33 -23.10 3.56
CA PHE A 56 -5.45 -24.54 3.47
C PHE A 56 -5.43 -25.25 4.83
N GLU A 57 -5.25 -24.50 5.91
CA GLU A 57 -5.28 -25.09 7.27
C GLU A 57 -6.68 -25.57 7.64
N ILE A 58 -6.75 -26.72 8.33
CA ILE A 58 -8.03 -27.27 8.81
C ILE A 58 -8.59 -26.33 9.86
N GLY A 59 -9.87 -25.94 9.69
CA GLY A 59 -10.54 -25.02 10.60
C GLY A 59 -10.12 -23.54 10.41
N PHE A 60 -9.51 -23.22 9.26
CA PHE A 60 -9.23 -21.84 8.92
C PHE A 60 -10.54 -21.03 8.86
N SER A 61 -10.49 -19.84 9.43
CA SER A 61 -11.51 -18.79 9.25
C SER A 61 -10.81 -17.45 9.10
N LEU A 62 -11.46 -16.50 8.44
CA LEU A 62 -10.83 -15.23 8.06
C LEU A 62 -10.34 -14.41 9.28
N ASP A 63 -11.01 -14.53 10.42
CA ASP A 63 -10.62 -13.91 11.70
C ASP A 63 -9.26 -14.38 12.23
N LYS A 64 -8.80 -15.56 11.78
CA LYS A 64 -7.48 -16.14 12.14
C LYS A 64 -6.37 -15.76 11.16
N LEU A 65 -6.67 -15.04 10.10
CA LEU A 65 -5.68 -14.63 9.11
C LEU A 65 -4.58 -13.77 9.75
N ILE A 66 -3.34 -14.16 9.53
CA ILE A 66 -2.16 -13.39 9.96
C ILE A 66 -1.67 -12.58 8.76
N ILE A 67 -1.63 -11.25 8.92
CA ILE A 67 -1.05 -10.35 7.95
C ILE A 67 0.45 -10.27 8.21
N TYR A 68 1.27 -10.63 7.24
CA TYR A 68 2.73 -10.58 7.34
C TYR A 68 3.28 -9.19 7.09
N GLY A 69 2.64 -8.44 6.23
CA GLY A 69 2.98 -7.08 5.90
C GLY A 69 1.87 -6.40 5.13
N TYR A 70 1.99 -5.09 4.95
CA TYR A 70 1.10 -4.36 4.07
C TYR A 70 1.81 -3.21 3.37
N LEU A 71 1.21 -2.76 2.29
CA LEU A 71 1.58 -1.53 1.60
C LEU A 71 0.32 -0.74 1.23
N ALA A 72 0.42 0.57 1.23
CA ALA A 72 -0.64 1.45 0.77
C ALA A 72 -0.14 2.35 -0.34
N LEU A 73 -0.85 2.32 -1.47
CA LEU A 73 -0.54 3.11 -2.67
C LEU A 73 -1.59 4.20 -2.85
N ALA A 74 -1.13 5.40 -3.18
CA ALA A 74 -1.99 6.51 -3.57
C ALA A 74 -1.53 7.09 -4.90
N VAL A 75 -2.45 7.63 -5.68
CA VAL A 75 -2.12 8.43 -6.87
C VAL A 75 -1.83 9.85 -6.43
N LYS A 76 -0.70 10.38 -6.86
CA LYS A 76 -0.25 11.74 -6.58
C LYS A 76 0.25 12.41 -7.84
N ILE A 77 0.27 13.73 -7.79
CA ILE A 77 0.94 14.54 -8.80
C ILE A 77 2.27 14.99 -8.22
N LEU A 78 3.36 14.63 -8.91
CA LEU A 78 4.70 15.09 -8.60
C LEU A 78 4.95 16.37 -9.43
N SER A 79 5.06 17.50 -8.76
CA SER A 79 5.43 18.77 -9.39
C SER A 79 6.94 18.96 -9.32
N VAL A 80 7.56 19.24 -10.46
CA VAL A 80 8.99 19.51 -10.55
C VAL A 80 9.25 20.93 -11.05
N PRO A 81 10.32 21.60 -10.57
CA PRO A 81 10.69 22.93 -11.01
C PRO A 81 10.92 23.00 -12.54
N LYS A 82 10.62 24.15 -13.16
CA LYS A 82 10.83 24.36 -14.60
C LYS A 82 12.30 24.22 -15.01
N GLU A 83 13.21 24.50 -14.09
CA GLU A 83 14.66 24.41 -14.26
C GLU A 83 15.18 22.97 -14.29
N THR A 84 14.36 21.98 -13.95
CA THR A 84 14.72 20.56 -14.01
C THR A 84 15.11 20.19 -15.43
N SER A 85 16.22 19.47 -15.59
CA SER A 85 16.73 19.09 -16.91
C SER A 85 15.75 18.24 -17.70
N ASN A 86 15.79 18.36 -19.03
CA ASN A 86 14.95 17.55 -19.92
C ASN A 86 15.24 16.04 -19.76
N ARG A 87 16.47 15.66 -19.42
CA ARG A 87 16.84 14.27 -19.16
C ARG A 87 16.07 13.73 -17.96
N ALA A 88 16.10 14.44 -16.82
CA ALA A 88 15.38 14.06 -15.63
C ALA A 88 13.87 13.99 -15.86
N ARG A 89 13.30 14.91 -16.63
CA ARG A 89 11.87 14.89 -17.00
C ARG A 89 11.50 13.66 -17.84
N LYS A 90 12.34 13.29 -18.79
CA LYS A 90 12.13 12.07 -19.60
C LYS A 90 12.20 10.80 -18.76
N GLU A 91 13.08 10.77 -17.77
CA GLU A 91 13.15 9.64 -16.82
C GLU A 91 11.87 9.50 -16.00
N LEU A 92 11.25 10.63 -15.60
CA LEU A 92 9.99 10.64 -14.85
C LEU A 92 8.78 10.25 -15.71
N ASP A 93 8.70 10.77 -16.92
CA ASP A 93 7.57 10.57 -17.82
C ASP A 93 7.71 9.29 -18.69
N GLY A 94 8.93 8.87 -18.94
CA GLY A 94 9.24 7.74 -19.80
C GLY A 94 9.12 8.01 -21.29
N LEU A 95 8.56 9.13 -21.71
CA LEU A 95 8.26 9.47 -23.11
C LEU A 95 8.88 10.79 -23.56
N SER A 96 8.49 11.90 -22.98
CA SER A 96 8.86 13.23 -23.42
C SER A 96 9.02 14.19 -22.25
N ALA A 97 9.92 15.17 -22.41
CA ALA A 97 10.06 16.27 -21.47
C ALA A 97 9.12 17.44 -21.75
N LYS A 98 8.40 17.41 -22.88
CA LYS A 98 7.55 18.52 -23.37
C LYS A 98 6.27 18.01 -24.00
N ILE A 99 5.18 18.75 -23.80
CA ILE A 99 3.91 18.59 -24.50
C ILE A 99 3.60 19.92 -25.21
N HIS A 100 3.30 19.87 -26.50
CA HIS A 100 3.01 21.05 -27.33
C HIS A 100 4.09 22.17 -27.24
N GLY A 101 5.36 21.77 -27.08
CA GLY A 101 6.48 22.69 -26.91
C GLY A 101 6.66 23.25 -25.51
N GLU A 102 5.72 23.03 -24.60
CA GLU A 102 5.82 23.42 -23.20
C GLU A 102 6.46 22.35 -22.34
N VAL A 103 7.23 22.79 -21.34
CA VAL A 103 7.91 21.90 -20.38
C VAL A 103 6.90 21.28 -19.44
N ILE A 104 6.91 19.95 -19.35
CA ILE A 104 6.06 19.22 -18.38
C ILE A 104 6.59 19.47 -16.97
N THR A 105 5.73 19.96 -16.08
CA THR A 105 6.05 20.22 -14.66
C THR A 105 5.36 19.28 -13.72
N ASP A 106 4.22 18.70 -14.12
CA ASP A 106 3.39 17.84 -13.28
C ASP A 106 3.34 16.44 -13.87
N PHE A 107 3.71 15.46 -13.05
CA PHE A 107 3.76 14.05 -13.44
C PHE A 107 2.83 13.23 -12.52
N PRO A 108 1.86 12.49 -13.07
CA PRO A 108 1.12 11.51 -12.26
C PRO A 108 2.07 10.40 -11.81
N CYS A 109 2.00 10.05 -10.54
CA CYS A 109 2.82 9.00 -9.96
C CYS A 109 2.06 8.22 -8.90
N PHE A 110 2.53 7.02 -8.61
CA PHE A 110 2.11 6.26 -7.45
C PHE A 110 3.00 6.59 -6.26
N LEU A 111 2.38 6.96 -5.16
CA LEU A 111 3.06 7.17 -3.89
C LEU A 111 2.90 5.93 -3.02
N ILE A 112 4.01 5.35 -2.60
CA ILE A 112 4.00 4.36 -1.51
C ILE A 112 3.87 5.14 -0.22
N GLY A 113 2.64 5.27 0.29
CA GLY A 113 2.35 6.04 1.49
C GLY A 113 2.70 5.30 2.77
N GLN A 114 2.52 3.99 2.75
CA GLN A 114 2.80 3.10 3.88
C GLN A 114 3.45 1.81 3.37
N LEU A 115 4.41 1.30 4.10
CA LEU A 115 5.09 0.04 3.82
C LEU A 115 5.59 -0.55 5.14
N ALA A 116 5.03 -1.66 5.57
CA ALA A 116 5.39 -2.24 6.85
C ALA A 116 5.27 -3.75 6.90
N ARG A 117 6.12 -4.34 7.73
CA ARG A 117 6.06 -5.74 8.12
C ARG A 117 5.47 -5.85 9.51
N ASN A 118 4.68 -6.91 9.76
CA ASN A 118 4.15 -7.22 11.06
C ASN A 118 5.28 -7.61 12.04
N SER A 119 5.37 -6.92 13.16
CA SER A 119 6.40 -7.19 14.19
C SER A 119 6.21 -8.54 14.88
N ASN A 120 5.01 -9.11 14.85
CA ASN A 120 4.69 -10.42 15.42
C ASN A 120 5.06 -11.59 14.49
N VAL A 121 5.51 -11.32 13.28
CA VAL A 121 5.94 -12.33 12.31
C VAL A 121 7.46 -12.38 12.27
N GLU A 122 8.04 -13.57 12.17
CA GLU A 122 9.49 -13.76 12.07
C GLU A 122 10.08 -12.98 10.89
N LYS A 123 11.29 -12.42 11.09
CA LYS A 123 11.94 -11.59 10.07
C LYS A 123 12.19 -12.31 8.76
N GLU A 124 12.44 -13.61 8.84
CA GLU A 124 12.71 -14.47 7.70
C GLU A 124 11.46 -14.74 6.86
N SER A 125 10.27 -14.63 7.46
CA SER A 125 9.00 -14.89 6.79
C SER A 125 8.65 -13.83 5.74
N LEU A 126 9.07 -12.58 5.94
CA LEU A 126 8.88 -11.50 4.97
C LEU A 126 10.04 -10.49 5.06
N LYS A 127 10.91 -10.51 4.06
CA LYS A 127 11.98 -9.51 3.93
C LYS A 127 11.40 -8.20 3.37
N GLY A 128 11.96 -7.07 3.80
CA GLY A 128 11.54 -5.75 3.32
C GLY A 128 11.70 -5.57 1.80
N GLU A 129 12.70 -6.21 1.20
CA GLU A 129 12.90 -6.22 -0.25
C GLU A 129 11.71 -6.84 -0.98
N VAL A 130 11.22 -7.99 -0.51
CA VAL A 130 10.05 -8.66 -1.09
C VAL A 130 8.80 -7.79 -0.98
N LEU A 131 8.62 -7.11 0.16
CA LEU A 131 7.51 -6.20 0.35
C LEU A 131 7.54 -5.03 -0.64
N LEU A 132 8.73 -4.49 -0.90
CA LEU A 132 8.92 -3.42 -1.87
C LEU A 132 8.71 -3.89 -3.32
N GLU A 133 9.17 -5.09 -3.66
CA GLU A 133 8.95 -5.69 -4.98
C GLU A 133 7.45 -5.85 -5.30
N GLN A 134 6.62 -6.13 -4.31
CA GLN A 134 5.17 -6.22 -4.52
C GLN A 134 4.51 -4.86 -4.81
N ALA A 135 5.17 -3.74 -4.52
CA ALA A 135 4.69 -2.41 -4.84
C ALA A 135 4.90 -2.02 -6.32
N TYR A 136 5.77 -2.72 -7.02
CA TYR A 136 6.05 -2.51 -8.45
C TYR A 136 5.24 -3.49 -9.30
#